data_a05e4410499fb47ad37e0b24f23c0bab
#
_entry.id   a05e4410499fb47ad37e0b24f23c0bab
#
_cell.length_a   1.000
_cell.length_b   1.000
_cell.length_c   1.000
_cell.angle_alpha   90.00
_cell.angle_beta   90.00
_cell.angle_gamma   90.00
#
_symmetry.space_group_name_H-M   'P 1'
#
loop_
_entity.id
_entity.type
_entity.pdbx_description
1 polymer ?
#
loop_
_entity_poly.entity_id
_entity_poly.type
_entity_poly.pdbx_seq_one_letter_code
_entity_poly.pdbx_strand_id
1 'polypeptide(L)'
;MKNLFFIITLSFLFASCVNKTSVDLIIKGATVYTVDSSFTIAEAIAVKDGKITATGSSADMLKNYEAKETIDAAGKFIYPGFIDAHAHFVGYGLGLQTVNLVGTESWEDILHHLGNAGKTMDTAGWLIGRGWDQNDWPVKEFPDKEKLDAMFPNRPVFLTRVDGHAAIANQKAMDLAGVQPGTVLTGGQVETKKGKLTGILIDNAVDLVSAKIPPHTIAQIKTALLAAQQNCFAVGLTTVDDCGLDYDAILFIDSLQKAGDLKMRIYAMLSDNKKNFDFISSKGKIKTDNLTVRSFKVYADGALGSRGACLLQPYNDKPGWSGFLLSPAMHFDSVAAVIYKMGFQMCTHAIGDSGNRVILQAYARQLKGKNDLRWRIEHAQVVNPNDLRLFGENNIVASVQPTHATSDMYWAGNRLGPERVKNAYAYNDLLKQNGWLPLGTDFPVEDISPFKTFYAAVVRKDARGFPADGFQPENALTRQDALRGMTIWAAKANFEENEKGSLEKGKFADFIILDQDLLKTAAEKILQTKVITTFINGKKVFNANNTNGN
;
A
#
# COMPACT_ATOMS: atom_id res chain seq x y z
N MET A 1 55.99 -71.57 32.54
CA MET A 1 55.52 -71.07 31.24
C MET A 1 54.20 -70.37 31.51
N LYS A 2 54.24 -69.03 31.45
CA LYS A 2 53.04 -68.13 31.62
C LYS A 2 52.62 -67.59 30.28
N ASN A 3 51.43 -67.98 29.79
CA ASN A 3 50.88 -67.51 28.58
C ASN A 3 50.19 -66.16 28.84
N LEU A 4 50.68 -65.09 28.18
CA LEU A 4 50.10 -63.73 28.24
C LEU A 4 49.15 -63.61 27.05
N PHE A 5 47.82 -63.55 27.33
CA PHE A 5 46.80 -63.23 26.30
C PHE A 5 46.71 -61.75 26.13
N PHE A 6 47.05 -61.26 24.90
CA PHE A 6 46.87 -59.88 24.52
C PHE A 6 45.45 -59.72 23.95
N ILE A 7 44.55 -59.03 24.62
CA ILE A 7 43.22 -58.66 24.09
C ILE A 7 43.37 -57.33 23.31
N ILE A 8 43.29 -57.42 22.00
CA ILE A 8 43.20 -56.21 21.15
C ILE A 8 41.76 -55.78 21.11
N THR A 9 41.45 -54.63 21.80
CA THR A 9 40.14 -53.98 21.76
C THR A 9 40.08 -53.15 20.46
N LEU A 10 39.34 -53.65 19.48
CA LEU A 10 39.07 -52.96 18.23
C LEU A 10 37.95 -51.93 18.46
N SER A 11 38.31 -50.65 18.63
CA SER A 11 37.35 -49.55 18.76
C SER A 11 36.76 -49.24 17.37
N PHE A 12 35.54 -49.72 17.12
CA PHE A 12 34.75 -49.32 15.97
C PHE A 12 34.28 -47.87 16.16
N LEU A 13 34.91 -46.91 15.49
CA LEU A 13 34.41 -45.56 15.27
C LEU A 13 33.19 -45.67 14.35
N PHE A 14 31.98 -45.71 14.93
CA PHE A 14 30.76 -45.49 14.16
C PHE A 14 30.76 -44.02 13.71
N ALA A 15 31.25 -43.75 12.49
CA ALA A 15 30.94 -42.51 11.82
C ALA A 15 29.43 -42.52 11.49
N SER A 16 28.64 -41.91 12.35
CA SER A 16 27.24 -41.66 12.08
C SER A 16 27.16 -40.73 10.86
N CYS A 17 26.91 -41.30 9.68
CA CYS A 17 26.51 -40.54 8.54
C CYS A 17 25.17 -39.87 8.86
N VAL A 18 25.20 -38.63 9.30
CA VAL A 18 23.99 -37.82 9.41
C VAL A 18 23.48 -37.61 7.96
N ASN A 19 22.43 -38.37 7.60
CA ASN A 19 21.77 -38.13 6.32
C ASN A 19 21.19 -36.71 6.29
N LYS A 20 21.81 -35.85 5.52
CA LYS A 20 21.36 -34.47 5.34
C LYS A 20 20.05 -34.45 4.56
N THR A 21 19.13 -33.57 4.98
CA THR A 21 17.89 -33.31 4.24
C THR A 21 18.20 -32.46 3.00
N SER A 22 17.80 -32.93 1.81
CA SER A 22 17.97 -32.15 0.57
C SER A 22 17.02 -30.95 0.55
N VAL A 23 17.57 -29.77 0.25
CA VAL A 23 16.85 -28.49 0.08
C VAL A 23 17.28 -27.80 -1.22
N ASP A 24 16.52 -26.82 -1.67
CA ASP A 24 16.84 -26.11 -2.92
C ASP A 24 17.87 -25.00 -2.68
N LEU A 25 17.74 -24.26 -1.56
CA LEU A 25 18.55 -23.10 -1.25
C LEU A 25 18.88 -23.07 0.26
N ILE A 26 20.13 -22.71 0.55
CA ILE A 26 20.55 -22.24 1.87
C ILE A 26 21.14 -20.83 1.70
N ILE A 27 20.70 -19.88 2.55
CA ILE A 27 21.40 -18.61 2.71
C ILE A 27 21.96 -18.58 4.11
N LYS A 28 23.26 -18.35 4.24
CA LYS A 28 24.02 -18.37 5.51
C LYS A 28 24.79 -17.07 5.71
N GLY A 29 25.35 -16.88 6.92
CA GLY A 29 26.18 -15.72 7.25
C GLY A 29 25.41 -14.40 7.25
N ALA A 30 24.12 -14.45 7.61
CA ALA A 30 23.24 -13.30 7.68
C ALA A 30 22.84 -12.96 9.12
N THR A 31 22.21 -11.82 9.32
CA THR A 31 21.31 -11.58 10.45
C THR A 31 19.89 -11.76 9.92
N VAL A 32 19.20 -12.82 10.33
CA VAL A 32 17.85 -13.17 9.84
C VAL A 32 16.83 -12.79 10.90
N TYR A 33 16.02 -11.78 10.63
CA TYR A 33 14.88 -11.40 11.47
C TYR A 33 13.66 -12.18 11.03
N THR A 34 13.24 -13.15 11.85
CA THR A 34 12.13 -14.04 11.47
C THR A 34 10.76 -13.37 11.54
N VAL A 35 10.62 -12.36 12.37
CA VAL A 35 9.36 -11.64 12.65
C VAL A 35 8.25 -12.62 13.12
N ASP A 36 8.64 -13.72 13.75
CA ASP A 36 7.74 -14.59 14.47
C ASP A 36 7.24 -13.92 15.77
N SER A 37 6.40 -14.62 16.55
CA SER A 37 5.85 -14.08 17.79
C SER A 37 6.91 -13.66 18.81
N SER A 38 8.05 -14.36 18.83
CA SER A 38 9.20 -14.12 19.72
C SER A 38 10.23 -13.17 19.14
N PHE A 39 10.06 -12.75 17.88
CA PHE A 39 11.01 -11.92 17.13
C PHE A 39 12.41 -12.56 17.09
N THR A 40 12.46 -13.85 16.80
CA THR A 40 13.68 -14.66 16.77
C THR A 40 14.68 -14.11 15.75
N ILE A 41 15.97 -14.14 16.13
CA ILE A 41 17.08 -13.80 15.24
C ILE A 41 17.86 -15.08 14.93
N ALA A 42 18.07 -15.37 13.64
CA ALA A 42 18.85 -16.50 13.15
C ALA A 42 20.02 -16.03 12.31
N GLU A 43 20.88 -16.95 11.82
CA GLU A 43 22.03 -16.68 10.97
C GLU A 43 21.86 -17.20 9.54
N ALA A 44 20.90 -18.09 9.36
CA ALA A 44 20.68 -18.77 8.09
C ALA A 44 19.22 -19.21 7.92
N ILE A 45 18.85 -19.41 6.64
CA ILE A 45 17.55 -19.92 6.21
C ILE A 45 17.74 -21.03 5.18
N ALA A 46 16.97 -22.13 5.32
CA ALA A 46 16.90 -23.22 4.35
C ALA A 46 15.52 -23.22 3.67
N VAL A 47 15.48 -23.40 2.36
CA VAL A 47 14.28 -23.35 1.52
C VAL A 47 14.17 -24.62 0.69
N LYS A 48 12.95 -25.18 0.63
CA LYS A 48 12.61 -26.31 -0.23
C LYS A 48 11.22 -26.09 -0.84
N ASP A 49 11.07 -26.36 -2.12
CA ASP A 49 9.81 -26.30 -2.85
C ASP A 49 9.06 -24.95 -2.64
N GLY A 50 9.82 -23.85 -2.64
CA GLY A 50 9.30 -22.50 -2.46
C GLY A 50 8.90 -22.13 -1.02
N LYS A 51 9.15 -23.01 -0.04
CA LYS A 51 8.78 -22.82 1.37
C LYS A 51 10.00 -22.85 2.29
N ILE A 52 9.88 -22.13 3.40
CA ILE A 52 10.88 -22.14 4.46
C ILE A 52 10.87 -23.51 5.12
N THR A 53 12.02 -24.19 5.12
CA THR A 53 12.21 -25.47 5.77
C THR A 53 12.70 -25.31 7.20
N ALA A 54 13.65 -24.40 7.41
CA ALA A 54 14.21 -24.08 8.72
C ALA A 54 14.88 -22.70 8.72
N THR A 55 14.98 -22.11 9.92
CA THR A 55 15.85 -20.99 10.26
C THR A 55 16.70 -21.39 11.48
N GLY A 56 17.93 -20.89 11.60
CA GLY A 56 18.80 -21.24 12.73
C GLY A 56 20.23 -20.76 12.52
N SER A 57 21.20 -21.39 13.21
CA SER A 57 22.61 -21.08 13.01
C SER A 57 23.12 -21.55 11.65
N SER A 58 24.10 -20.85 11.10
CA SER A 58 24.77 -21.26 9.84
C SER A 58 25.37 -22.67 9.95
N ALA A 59 25.93 -23.03 11.11
CA ALA A 59 26.54 -24.32 11.37
C ALA A 59 25.48 -25.45 11.35
N ASP A 60 24.33 -25.26 12.03
CA ASP A 60 23.25 -26.23 12.04
C ASP A 60 22.64 -26.43 10.66
N MET A 61 22.47 -25.36 9.88
CA MET A 61 21.97 -25.46 8.52
C MET A 61 22.89 -26.33 7.65
N LEU A 62 24.20 -26.07 7.66
CA LEU A 62 25.18 -26.83 6.86
C LEU A 62 25.36 -28.27 7.36
N LYS A 63 25.12 -28.53 8.66
CA LYS A 63 25.17 -29.87 9.24
C LYS A 63 23.97 -30.73 8.83
N ASN A 64 22.76 -30.14 8.85
CA ASN A 64 21.51 -30.89 8.74
C ASN A 64 20.96 -30.92 7.31
N TYR A 65 21.38 -30.00 6.44
CA TYR A 65 20.83 -29.83 5.10
C TYR A 65 21.94 -29.87 4.02
N GLU A 66 21.57 -30.40 2.86
CA GLU A 66 22.35 -30.35 1.62
C GLU A 66 21.55 -29.55 0.57
N ALA A 67 22.09 -28.42 0.12
CA ALA A 67 21.41 -27.52 -0.78
C ALA A 67 21.92 -27.62 -2.22
N LYS A 68 21.02 -27.46 -3.21
CA LYS A 68 21.40 -27.28 -4.62
C LYS A 68 22.17 -25.97 -4.83
N GLU A 69 21.76 -24.89 -4.12
CA GLU A 69 22.43 -23.59 -4.13
C GLU A 69 22.70 -23.16 -2.69
N THR A 70 23.91 -22.66 -2.42
CA THR A 70 24.24 -22.03 -1.13
C THR A 70 24.76 -20.64 -1.39
N ILE A 71 24.14 -19.64 -0.73
CA ILE A 71 24.51 -18.23 -0.82
C ILE A 71 25.09 -17.80 0.53
N ASP A 72 26.25 -17.14 0.50
CA ASP A 72 26.79 -16.44 1.66
C ASP A 72 26.30 -14.98 1.61
N ALA A 73 25.50 -14.59 2.60
CA ALA A 73 24.98 -13.24 2.68
C ALA A 73 26.00 -12.21 3.18
N ALA A 74 27.22 -12.64 3.53
CA ALA A 74 28.33 -11.77 3.92
C ALA A 74 27.97 -10.71 4.97
N GLY A 75 27.25 -11.12 6.02
CA GLY A 75 26.83 -10.25 7.13
C GLY A 75 25.65 -9.32 6.82
N LYS A 76 24.97 -9.50 5.68
CA LYS A 76 23.77 -8.74 5.33
C LYS A 76 22.54 -9.16 6.17
N PHE A 77 21.44 -8.45 5.99
CA PHE A 77 20.24 -8.56 6.82
C PHE A 77 19.10 -9.14 6.01
N ILE A 78 18.47 -10.19 6.54
CA ILE A 78 17.32 -10.85 5.91
C ILE A 78 16.06 -10.54 6.71
N TYR A 79 15.03 -10.10 5.99
CA TYR A 79 13.70 -9.82 6.52
C TYR A 79 12.65 -10.58 5.71
N PRO A 80 11.44 -10.87 6.25
CA PRO A 80 10.31 -11.25 5.41
C PRO A 80 10.13 -10.24 4.29
N GLY A 81 9.71 -10.69 3.12
CA GLY A 81 9.33 -9.77 2.05
C GLY A 81 8.25 -8.81 2.54
N PHE A 82 8.40 -7.53 2.20
CA PHE A 82 7.46 -6.53 2.64
C PHE A 82 6.10 -6.72 2.00
N ILE A 83 5.06 -6.40 2.76
CA ILE A 83 3.65 -6.42 2.36
C ILE A 83 3.13 -4.99 2.47
N ASP A 84 2.66 -4.43 1.38
CA ASP A 84 1.96 -3.15 1.39
C ASP A 84 0.47 -3.40 1.65
N ALA A 85 -0.02 -3.00 2.83
CA ALA A 85 -1.39 -3.28 3.24
C ALA A 85 -2.45 -2.37 2.60
N HIS A 86 -2.03 -1.37 1.83
CA HIS A 86 -2.90 -0.45 1.09
C HIS A 86 -2.15 0.21 -0.05
N ALA A 87 -2.49 -0.16 -1.28
CA ALA A 87 -1.89 0.37 -2.49
C ALA A 87 -2.89 0.35 -3.65
N HIS A 88 -2.50 0.96 -4.77
CA HIS A 88 -3.21 0.93 -6.03
C HIS A 88 -2.29 0.41 -7.15
N PHE A 89 -1.95 -0.87 -7.08
CA PHE A 89 -0.93 -1.50 -7.94
C PHE A 89 -1.25 -1.38 -9.43
N VAL A 90 -2.51 -1.68 -9.82
CA VAL A 90 -2.97 -1.51 -11.21
C VAL A 90 -2.90 -0.03 -11.61
N GLY A 91 -3.43 0.86 -10.76
CA GLY A 91 -3.40 2.30 -10.99
C GLY A 91 -2.00 2.86 -11.11
N TYR A 92 -1.06 2.40 -10.28
CA TYR A 92 0.35 2.76 -10.36
C TYR A 92 0.98 2.35 -11.69
N GLY A 93 0.77 1.09 -12.10
CA GLY A 93 1.29 0.60 -13.37
C GLY A 93 0.79 1.40 -14.56
N LEU A 94 -0.51 1.69 -14.60
CA LEU A 94 -1.11 2.54 -15.65
C LEU A 94 -0.59 3.97 -15.59
N GLY A 95 -0.38 4.51 -14.39
CA GLY A 95 0.20 5.83 -14.16
C GLY A 95 1.60 5.99 -14.73
N LEU A 96 2.42 4.92 -14.80
CA LEU A 96 3.74 4.95 -15.44
C LEU A 96 3.69 5.27 -16.95
N GLN A 97 2.50 5.17 -17.57
CA GLN A 97 2.28 5.49 -18.99
C GLN A 97 1.71 6.89 -19.20
N THR A 98 1.57 7.70 -18.16
CA THR A 98 1.03 9.06 -18.20
C THR A 98 2.09 10.10 -17.85
N VAL A 99 1.76 11.40 -17.97
CA VAL A 99 2.68 12.45 -17.57
C VAL A 99 2.82 12.49 -16.05
N ASN A 100 4.03 12.22 -15.55
CA ASN A 100 4.32 12.34 -14.14
C ASN A 100 4.42 13.80 -13.71
N LEU A 101 3.58 14.22 -12.76
CA LEU A 101 3.50 15.57 -12.23
C LEU A 101 3.87 15.63 -10.73
N VAL A 102 4.36 14.53 -10.15
CA VAL A 102 4.82 14.48 -8.76
C VAL A 102 6.04 15.37 -8.58
N GLY A 103 6.03 16.17 -7.51
CA GLY A 103 7.13 17.06 -7.17
C GLY A 103 7.19 18.36 -7.99
N THR A 104 6.14 18.67 -8.77
CA THR A 104 6.01 19.98 -9.41
C THR A 104 5.78 21.09 -8.38
N GLU A 105 6.46 22.21 -8.53
CA GLU A 105 6.49 23.29 -7.54
C GLU A 105 5.59 24.47 -7.87
N SER A 106 4.93 24.43 -9.03
CA SER A 106 4.01 25.49 -9.49
C SER A 106 3.08 25.00 -10.59
N TRP A 107 2.03 25.79 -10.88
CA TRP A 107 1.17 25.56 -12.03
C TRP A 107 1.93 25.74 -13.37
N GLU A 108 2.85 26.67 -13.44
CA GLU A 108 3.72 26.91 -14.59
C GLU A 108 4.62 25.71 -14.89
N ASP A 109 5.13 25.06 -13.84
CA ASP A 109 5.95 23.85 -13.96
C ASP A 109 5.13 22.70 -14.56
N ILE A 110 3.89 22.51 -14.12
CA ILE A 110 2.94 21.57 -14.75
C ILE A 110 2.77 21.84 -16.23
N LEU A 111 2.50 23.10 -16.60
CA LEU A 111 2.32 23.48 -17.99
C LEU A 111 3.57 23.22 -18.84
N HIS A 112 4.76 23.41 -18.27
CA HIS A 112 6.03 23.08 -18.91
C HIS A 112 6.16 21.56 -19.16
N HIS A 113 5.87 20.72 -18.16
CA HIS A 113 5.85 19.25 -18.31
C HIS A 113 4.88 18.80 -19.41
N LEU A 114 3.67 19.35 -19.42
CA LEU A 114 2.66 19.04 -20.43
C LEU A 114 3.08 19.50 -21.84
N GLY A 115 3.71 20.65 -21.96
CA GLY A 115 4.23 21.17 -23.24
C GLY A 115 5.31 20.26 -23.84
N ASN A 116 6.17 19.67 -23.00
CA ASN A 116 7.18 18.71 -23.43
C ASN A 116 6.55 17.36 -23.81
N ALA A 117 5.67 16.82 -22.98
CA ALA A 117 4.96 15.57 -23.26
C ALA A 117 4.09 15.66 -24.52
N GLY A 118 3.43 16.82 -24.74
CA GLY A 118 2.60 17.05 -25.90
C GLY A 118 3.32 16.99 -27.26
N LYS A 119 4.66 17.13 -27.26
CA LYS A 119 5.49 17.00 -28.47
C LYS A 119 5.81 15.56 -28.84
N THR A 120 5.82 14.66 -27.88
CA THR A 120 6.28 13.28 -28.02
C THR A 120 5.15 12.24 -27.96
N MET A 121 4.02 12.59 -27.33
CA MET A 121 2.84 11.72 -27.23
C MET A 121 1.92 11.93 -28.42
N ASP A 122 1.11 10.92 -28.76
CA ASP A 122 0.09 11.01 -29.81
C ASP A 122 -0.76 12.27 -29.64
N THR A 123 -0.75 13.14 -30.65
CA THR A 123 -1.43 14.42 -30.63
C THR A 123 -2.95 14.32 -30.79
N ALA A 124 -3.46 13.19 -31.27
CA ALA A 124 -4.89 12.94 -31.49
C ALA A 124 -5.62 12.45 -30.23
N GLY A 125 -4.89 11.88 -29.26
CA GLY A 125 -5.44 11.31 -28.04
C GLY A 125 -5.54 12.30 -26.87
N TRP A 126 -6.09 11.80 -25.76
CA TRP A 126 -6.10 12.51 -24.48
C TRP A 126 -4.68 12.77 -23.98
N LEU A 127 -4.45 13.94 -23.39
CA LEU A 127 -3.25 14.21 -22.61
C LEU A 127 -3.59 14.00 -21.14
N ILE A 128 -3.01 12.94 -20.55
CA ILE A 128 -3.31 12.51 -19.19
C ILE A 128 -2.06 12.68 -18.34
N GLY A 129 -2.22 13.24 -17.15
CA GLY A 129 -1.16 13.36 -16.16
C GLY A 129 -1.67 13.08 -14.74
N ARG A 130 -0.75 12.80 -13.83
CA ARG A 130 -1.05 12.54 -12.42
C ARG A 130 0.05 13.04 -11.51
N GLY A 131 -0.34 13.51 -10.33
CA GLY A 131 0.59 13.71 -9.22
C GLY A 131 0.80 15.16 -8.80
N TRP A 132 0.05 16.13 -9.37
CA TRP A 132 0.13 17.51 -8.91
C TRP A 132 -0.50 17.69 -7.52
N ASP A 133 0.09 18.58 -6.71
CA ASP A 133 -0.48 19.01 -5.43
C ASP A 133 -0.24 20.52 -5.21
N GLN A 134 -1.30 21.32 -5.22
CA GLN A 134 -1.22 22.74 -4.96
C GLN A 134 -0.77 23.08 -3.52
N ASN A 135 -0.85 22.11 -2.60
CA ASN A 135 -0.38 22.34 -1.22
C ASN A 135 1.16 22.43 -1.13
N ASP A 136 1.87 21.90 -2.14
CA ASP A 136 3.33 21.98 -2.25
C ASP A 136 3.81 23.29 -2.90
N TRP A 137 2.89 24.04 -3.52
CA TRP A 137 3.22 25.26 -4.23
C TRP A 137 3.27 26.49 -3.33
N PRO A 138 3.96 27.57 -3.72
CA PRO A 138 3.89 28.85 -3.02
C PRO A 138 2.45 29.39 -2.91
N VAL A 139 1.66 29.28 -4.00
CA VAL A 139 0.23 29.62 -4.04
C VAL A 139 -0.57 28.35 -3.82
N LYS A 140 -1.09 28.16 -2.61
CA LYS A 140 -1.80 26.95 -2.16
C LYS A 140 -3.28 26.95 -2.56
N GLU A 141 -3.59 27.41 -3.76
CA GLU A 141 -4.93 27.45 -4.32
C GLU A 141 -5.03 26.53 -5.54
N PHE A 142 -6.24 26.02 -5.81
CA PHE A 142 -6.47 25.30 -7.05
C PHE A 142 -6.22 26.18 -8.25
N PRO A 143 -5.55 25.66 -9.31
CA PRO A 143 -5.39 26.36 -10.57
C PRO A 143 -6.73 26.41 -11.32
N ASP A 144 -6.80 27.24 -12.37
CA ASP A 144 -7.89 27.21 -13.34
C ASP A 144 -7.42 26.66 -14.70
N LYS A 145 -8.40 26.32 -15.54
CA LYS A 145 -8.16 25.68 -16.83
C LYS A 145 -7.75 26.65 -17.95
N GLU A 146 -7.75 27.96 -17.74
CA GLU A 146 -7.58 28.96 -18.83
C GLU A 146 -6.28 28.75 -19.62
N LYS A 147 -5.16 28.47 -18.90
CA LYS A 147 -3.88 28.21 -19.56
C LYS A 147 -3.85 26.84 -20.28
N LEU A 148 -4.55 25.84 -19.76
CA LEU A 148 -4.71 24.55 -20.47
C LEU A 148 -5.53 24.72 -21.74
N ASP A 149 -6.62 25.52 -21.70
CA ASP A 149 -7.46 25.82 -22.87
C ASP A 149 -6.66 26.52 -23.96
N ALA A 150 -5.79 27.46 -23.56
CA ALA A 150 -4.92 28.18 -24.50
C ALA A 150 -3.85 27.29 -25.16
N MET A 151 -3.24 26.36 -24.35
CA MET A 151 -2.19 25.47 -24.85
C MET A 151 -2.73 24.30 -25.67
N PHE A 152 -3.90 23.77 -25.30
CA PHE A 152 -4.50 22.56 -25.87
C PHE A 152 -5.97 22.77 -26.27
N PRO A 153 -6.29 23.74 -27.17
CA PRO A 153 -7.67 24.10 -27.46
C PRO A 153 -8.49 22.98 -28.10
N ASN A 154 -7.84 22.06 -28.82
CA ASN A 154 -8.49 20.96 -29.54
C ASN A 154 -8.20 19.57 -28.94
N ARG A 155 -7.29 19.48 -27.97
CA ARG A 155 -6.89 18.23 -27.34
C ARG A 155 -7.48 18.15 -25.91
N PRO A 156 -8.21 17.08 -25.54
CA PRO A 156 -8.68 16.94 -24.17
C PRO A 156 -7.51 16.67 -23.22
N VAL A 157 -7.47 17.42 -22.11
CA VAL A 157 -6.45 17.30 -21.05
C VAL A 157 -7.15 16.94 -19.74
N PHE A 158 -6.62 15.95 -19.03
CA PHE A 158 -7.11 15.53 -17.74
C PHE A 158 -5.95 15.22 -16.80
N LEU A 159 -5.85 15.95 -15.71
CA LEU A 159 -4.73 15.85 -14.77
C LEU A 159 -5.26 15.53 -13.38
N THR A 160 -4.98 14.33 -12.90
CA THR A 160 -5.40 13.87 -11.58
C THR A 160 -4.44 14.39 -10.50
N ARG A 161 -4.99 14.92 -9.42
CA ARG A 161 -4.23 15.31 -8.23
C ARG A 161 -3.56 14.07 -7.59
N VAL A 162 -2.52 14.29 -6.80
CA VAL A 162 -1.72 13.23 -6.18
C VAL A 162 -2.58 12.23 -5.40
N ASP A 163 -3.56 12.71 -4.61
CA ASP A 163 -4.47 11.89 -3.79
C ASP A 163 -5.56 11.15 -4.59
N GLY A 164 -5.74 11.47 -5.88
CA GLY A 164 -6.80 10.89 -6.70
C GLY A 164 -8.21 11.46 -6.47
N HIS A 165 -8.38 12.31 -5.46
CA HIS A 165 -9.66 12.89 -5.04
C HIS A 165 -10.00 14.23 -5.69
N ALA A 166 -9.09 14.77 -6.50
CA ALA A 166 -9.37 15.94 -7.35
C ALA A 166 -8.70 15.79 -8.72
N ALA A 167 -9.24 16.47 -9.70
CA ALA A 167 -8.65 16.58 -11.02
C ALA A 167 -8.89 17.98 -11.61
N ILE A 168 -8.04 18.36 -12.57
CA ILE A 168 -8.31 19.51 -13.44
C ILE A 168 -8.45 19.03 -14.87
N ALA A 169 -9.47 19.52 -15.56
CA ALA A 169 -9.74 19.23 -16.96
C ALA A 169 -9.85 20.53 -17.77
N ASN A 170 -9.34 20.53 -19.00
CA ASN A 170 -9.54 21.69 -19.89
C ASN A 170 -10.97 21.71 -20.47
N GLN A 171 -11.35 22.81 -21.13
CA GLN A 171 -12.71 22.97 -21.70
C GLN A 171 -13.04 21.83 -22.67
N LYS A 172 -12.09 21.41 -23.51
CA LYS A 172 -12.31 20.31 -24.45
C LYS A 172 -12.68 18.99 -23.78
N ALA A 173 -12.05 18.65 -22.67
CA ALA A 173 -12.39 17.46 -21.88
C ALA A 173 -13.75 17.59 -21.19
N MET A 174 -14.05 18.78 -20.64
CA MET A 174 -15.36 19.10 -20.05
C MET A 174 -16.50 18.99 -21.06
N ASP A 175 -16.30 19.50 -22.27
CA ASP A 175 -17.30 19.45 -23.35
C ASP A 175 -17.61 17.99 -23.75
N LEU A 176 -16.57 17.15 -23.89
CA LEU A 176 -16.72 15.72 -24.17
C LEU A 176 -17.50 14.98 -23.07
N ALA A 177 -17.36 15.44 -21.84
CA ALA A 177 -18.07 14.89 -20.68
C ALA A 177 -19.46 15.48 -20.47
N GLY A 178 -19.83 16.55 -21.17
CA GLY A 178 -21.09 17.26 -21.00
C GLY A 178 -21.21 17.99 -19.66
N VAL A 179 -20.07 18.34 -19.02
CA VAL A 179 -20.06 19.04 -17.74
C VAL A 179 -20.42 20.52 -17.95
N GLN A 180 -21.39 21.01 -17.18
CA GLN A 180 -21.89 22.37 -17.26
C GLN A 180 -21.72 23.10 -15.92
N PRO A 181 -21.66 24.46 -15.94
CA PRO A 181 -21.78 25.22 -14.71
C PRO A 181 -23.09 24.86 -13.99
N GLY A 182 -23.01 24.62 -12.67
CA GLY A 182 -24.18 24.23 -11.87
C GLY A 182 -24.51 22.73 -11.88
N THR A 183 -23.67 21.87 -12.48
CA THR A 183 -23.80 20.41 -12.32
C THR A 183 -23.76 20.05 -10.84
N VAL A 184 -24.81 19.37 -10.35
CA VAL A 184 -24.95 18.91 -8.97
C VAL A 184 -24.92 17.38 -8.95
N LEU A 185 -24.14 16.80 -8.03
CA LEU A 185 -24.05 15.35 -7.82
C LEU A 185 -23.79 15.05 -6.34
N THR A 186 -24.18 13.86 -5.92
CA THR A 186 -23.89 13.38 -4.56
C THR A 186 -22.41 13.03 -4.44
N GLY A 187 -21.78 13.46 -3.35
CA GLY A 187 -20.40 13.06 -3.06
C GLY A 187 -19.35 13.67 -3.99
N GLY A 188 -19.62 14.80 -4.61
CA GLY A 188 -18.66 15.47 -5.48
C GLY A 188 -18.99 16.92 -5.74
N GLN A 189 -18.01 17.66 -6.27
CA GLN A 189 -18.17 19.06 -6.60
C GLN A 189 -17.53 19.38 -7.97
N VAL A 190 -18.29 20.05 -8.85
CA VAL A 190 -17.78 20.74 -10.03
C VAL A 190 -17.56 22.18 -9.63
N GLU A 191 -16.28 22.62 -9.61
CA GLU A 191 -15.96 23.97 -9.14
C GLU A 191 -16.30 25.03 -10.20
N THR A 192 -16.92 26.11 -9.71
CA THR A 192 -17.24 27.28 -10.54
C THR A 192 -16.78 28.57 -9.88
N LYS A 193 -16.33 29.53 -10.68
CA LYS A 193 -15.98 30.88 -10.24
C LYS A 193 -16.70 31.88 -11.11
N LYS A 194 -17.51 32.77 -10.51
CA LYS A 194 -18.32 33.75 -11.22
C LYS A 194 -19.21 33.12 -12.32
N GLY A 195 -19.78 31.94 -12.04
CA GLY A 195 -20.66 31.22 -12.97
C GLY A 195 -19.96 30.50 -14.13
N LYS A 196 -18.61 30.45 -14.16
CA LYS A 196 -17.82 29.72 -15.16
C LYS A 196 -17.12 28.52 -14.52
N LEU A 197 -16.94 27.44 -15.29
CA LEU A 197 -16.16 26.27 -14.89
C LEU A 197 -14.68 26.67 -14.68
N THR A 198 -14.09 26.32 -13.53
CA THR A 198 -12.65 26.47 -13.30
C THR A 198 -11.84 25.33 -13.92
N GLY A 199 -12.47 24.21 -14.19
CA GLY A 199 -11.83 22.96 -14.61
C GLY A 199 -11.62 21.97 -13.47
N ILE A 200 -11.75 22.42 -12.22
CA ILE A 200 -11.58 21.57 -11.04
C ILE A 200 -12.81 20.70 -10.79
N LEU A 201 -12.53 19.42 -10.58
CA LEU A 201 -13.46 18.35 -10.23
C LEU A 201 -13.00 17.72 -8.92
N ILE A 202 -13.92 17.50 -7.98
CA ILE A 202 -13.61 16.94 -6.67
C ILE A 202 -14.45 15.68 -6.46
N ASP A 203 -13.80 14.59 -6.01
CA ASP A 203 -14.37 13.29 -5.68
C ASP A 203 -15.25 12.73 -6.80
N ASN A 204 -16.53 12.35 -6.59
CA ASN A 204 -17.39 11.76 -7.62
C ASN A 204 -17.51 12.61 -8.90
N ALA A 205 -17.19 13.90 -8.86
CA ALA A 205 -17.16 14.72 -10.07
C ALA A 205 -16.00 14.38 -11.01
N VAL A 206 -14.92 13.80 -10.51
CA VAL A 206 -13.78 13.30 -11.29
C VAL A 206 -14.24 12.28 -12.33
N ASP A 207 -15.19 11.42 -11.94
CA ASP A 207 -15.70 10.34 -12.79
C ASP A 207 -16.50 10.85 -13.99
N LEU A 208 -17.07 12.06 -13.93
CA LEU A 208 -17.79 12.65 -15.07
C LEU A 208 -16.89 12.76 -16.31
N VAL A 209 -15.61 13.09 -16.10
CA VAL A 209 -14.64 13.27 -17.18
C VAL A 209 -13.80 12.03 -17.40
N SER A 210 -13.32 11.37 -16.35
CA SER A 210 -12.48 10.18 -16.47
C SER A 210 -13.16 9.02 -17.20
N ALA A 211 -14.48 8.86 -17.06
CA ALA A 211 -15.29 7.89 -17.79
C ALA A 211 -15.33 8.10 -19.32
N LYS A 212 -14.85 9.26 -19.83
CA LYS A 212 -14.75 9.56 -21.27
C LYS A 212 -13.38 9.26 -21.84
N ILE A 213 -12.40 8.97 -21.00
CA ILE A 213 -11.06 8.55 -21.43
C ILE A 213 -11.17 7.15 -22.04
N PRO A 214 -10.63 6.93 -23.26
CA PRO A 214 -10.63 5.59 -23.86
C PRO A 214 -9.95 4.56 -22.93
N PRO A 215 -10.51 3.35 -22.81
CA PRO A 215 -9.92 2.31 -21.99
C PRO A 215 -8.55 1.86 -22.54
N HIS A 216 -7.66 1.48 -21.65
CA HIS A 216 -6.38 0.89 -22.03
C HIS A 216 -6.57 -0.45 -22.73
N THR A 217 -5.75 -0.73 -23.72
CA THR A 217 -5.68 -2.04 -24.37
C THR A 217 -5.11 -3.10 -23.42
N ILE A 218 -5.43 -4.37 -23.64
CA ILE A 218 -4.88 -5.50 -22.87
C ILE A 218 -3.35 -5.49 -22.87
N ALA A 219 -2.72 -5.13 -24.00
CA ALA A 219 -1.26 -5.03 -24.11
C ALA A 219 -0.68 -3.92 -23.21
N GLN A 220 -1.33 -2.75 -23.17
CA GLN A 220 -0.93 -1.64 -22.29
C GLN A 220 -1.07 -2.03 -20.82
N ILE A 221 -2.19 -2.69 -20.44
CA ILE A 221 -2.40 -3.15 -19.05
C ILE A 221 -1.32 -4.18 -18.68
N LYS A 222 -1.03 -5.16 -19.55
CA LYS A 222 0.04 -6.14 -19.29
C LYS A 222 1.39 -5.45 -19.06
N THR A 223 1.78 -4.55 -19.95
CA THR A 223 3.04 -3.80 -19.84
C THR A 223 3.09 -3.00 -18.52
N ALA A 224 1.99 -2.34 -18.16
CA ALA A 224 1.84 -1.60 -16.93
C ALA A 224 2.06 -2.47 -15.67
N LEU A 225 1.39 -3.62 -15.60
CA LEU A 225 1.49 -4.54 -14.46
C LEU A 225 2.89 -5.15 -14.32
N LEU A 226 3.54 -5.48 -15.44
CA LEU A 226 4.91 -6.01 -15.42
C LEU A 226 5.93 -4.95 -14.97
N ALA A 227 5.77 -3.69 -15.40
CA ALA A 227 6.60 -2.59 -14.93
C ALA A 227 6.38 -2.31 -13.43
N ALA A 228 5.13 -2.27 -12.97
CA ALA A 228 4.78 -2.09 -11.56
C ALA A 228 5.40 -3.20 -10.70
N GLN A 229 5.31 -4.45 -11.12
CA GLN A 229 5.93 -5.59 -10.45
C GLN A 229 7.44 -5.42 -10.27
N GLN A 230 8.16 -4.99 -11.31
CA GLN A 230 9.61 -4.78 -11.22
C GLN A 230 9.97 -3.68 -10.23
N ASN A 231 9.21 -2.59 -10.23
CA ASN A 231 9.41 -1.49 -9.27
C ASN A 231 9.13 -1.95 -7.83
N CYS A 232 8.07 -2.74 -7.61
CA CYS A 232 7.78 -3.33 -6.29
C CYS A 232 8.92 -4.23 -5.81
N PHE A 233 9.44 -5.11 -6.68
CA PHE A 233 10.53 -6.01 -6.31
C PHE A 233 11.83 -5.25 -5.99
N ALA A 234 12.08 -4.16 -6.70
CA ALA A 234 13.27 -3.32 -6.47
C ALA A 234 13.28 -2.66 -5.08
N VAL A 235 12.11 -2.44 -4.49
CA VAL A 235 11.96 -1.89 -3.13
C VAL A 235 11.64 -2.94 -2.07
N GLY A 236 11.63 -4.24 -2.43
CA GLY A 236 11.44 -5.35 -1.50
C GLY A 236 9.98 -5.72 -1.19
N LEU A 237 9.02 -5.16 -1.91
CA LEU A 237 7.62 -5.57 -1.83
C LEU A 237 7.43 -6.94 -2.52
N THR A 238 6.83 -7.88 -1.82
CA THR A 238 6.50 -9.22 -2.33
C THR A 238 5.00 -9.47 -2.40
N THR A 239 4.23 -8.68 -1.66
CA THR A 239 2.77 -8.69 -1.65
C THR A 239 2.26 -7.26 -1.62
N VAL A 240 1.16 -7.00 -2.31
CA VAL A 240 0.43 -5.71 -2.28
C VAL A 240 -1.05 -5.96 -2.11
N ASP A 241 -1.70 -5.11 -1.31
CA ASP A 241 -3.15 -5.04 -1.21
C ASP A 241 -3.61 -4.00 -2.23
N ASP A 242 -4.25 -4.45 -3.32
CA ASP A 242 -4.72 -3.56 -4.37
C ASP A 242 -6.17 -3.16 -4.13
N CYS A 243 -6.38 -1.88 -3.88
CA CYS A 243 -7.62 -1.33 -3.36
C CYS A 243 -8.53 -0.82 -4.48
N GLY A 244 -9.71 -1.46 -4.63
CA GLY A 244 -10.77 -0.96 -5.52
C GLY A 244 -10.66 -1.45 -6.96
N LEU A 245 -10.61 -2.76 -7.16
CA LEU A 245 -10.55 -3.37 -8.49
C LEU A 245 -11.92 -3.83 -8.98
N ASP A 246 -12.12 -3.80 -10.28
CA ASP A 246 -13.19 -4.53 -10.94
C ASP A 246 -12.79 -5.99 -11.22
N TYR A 247 -13.77 -6.88 -11.26
CA TYR A 247 -13.53 -8.31 -11.44
C TYR A 247 -12.79 -8.62 -12.76
N ASP A 248 -12.96 -7.82 -13.81
CA ASP A 248 -12.25 -8.01 -15.08
C ASP A 248 -10.74 -7.83 -14.92
N ALA A 249 -10.30 -6.83 -14.14
CA ALA A 249 -8.89 -6.64 -13.80
C ALA A 249 -8.36 -7.83 -12.98
N ILE A 250 -9.16 -8.34 -12.04
CA ILE A 250 -8.80 -9.50 -11.21
C ILE A 250 -8.63 -10.75 -12.07
N LEU A 251 -9.54 -11.01 -13.02
CA LEU A 251 -9.42 -12.15 -13.95
C LEU A 251 -8.17 -12.01 -14.83
N PHE A 252 -7.84 -10.80 -15.26
CA PHE A 252 -6.64 -10.57 -16.05
C PHE A 252 -5.35 -10.80 -15.22
N ILE A 253 -5.31 -10.30 -13.99
CA ILE A 253 -4.24 -10.57 -13.03
C ILE A 253 -4.03 -12.09 -12.85
N ASP A 254 -5.11 -12.82 -12.56
CA ASP A 254 -5.08 -14.29 -12.39
C ASP A 254 -4.53 -14.99 -13.64
N SER A 255 -4.92 -14.52 -14.83
CA SER A 255 -4.41 -15.06 -16.09
C SER A 255 -2.90 -14.87 -16.26
N LEU A 256 -2.36 -13.69 -15.91
CA LEU A 256 -0.93 -13.39 -15.96
C LEU A 256 -0.14 -14.18 -14.91
N GLN A 257 -0.72 -14.38 -13.73
CA GLN A 257 -0.11 -15.20 -12.68
C GLN A 257 -0.05 -16.68 -13.07
N LYS A 258 -1.11 -17.22 -13.66
CA LYS A 258 -1.14 -18.59 -14.20
C LYS A 258 -0.15 -18.80 -15.36
N ALA A 259 0.05 -17.79 -16.17
CA ALA A 259 1.06 -17.80 -17.22
C ALA A 259 2.51 -17.70 -16.69
N GLY A 260 2.69 -17.32 -15.40
CA GLY A 260 4.00 -17.09 -14.80
C GLY A 260 4.64 -15.73 -15.13
N ASP A 261 3.90 -14.84 -15.82
CA ASP A 261 4.36 -13.49 -16.16
C ASP A 261 4.33 -12.58 -14.95
N LEU A 262 3.26 -12.64 -14.15
CA LEU A 262 3.08 -11.86 -12.93
C LEU A 262 3.35 -12.75 -11.70
N LYS A 263 4.41 -12.44 -10.96
CA LYS A 263 4.85 -13.18 -9.78
C LYS A 263 4.48 -12.48 -8.47
N MET A 264 4.11 -11.19 -8.54
CA MET A 264 3.66 -10.42 -7.38
C MET A 264 2.45 -11.10 -6.74
N ARG A 265 2.46 -11.21 -5.40
CA ARG A 265 1.26 -11.63 -4.67
C ARG A 265 0.33 -10.44 -4.48
N ILE A 266 -0.95 -10.67 -4.72
CA ILE A 266 -1.96 -9.61 -4.67
C ILE A 266 -3.12 -10.05 -3.77
N TYR A 267 -3.40 -9.21 -2.78
CA TYR A 267 -4.66 -9.21 -2.06
C TYR A 267 -5.57 -8.18 -2.70
N ALA A 268 -6.54 -8.62 -3.49
CA ALA A 268 -7.39 -7.74 -4.27
C ALA A 268 -8.69 -7.41 -3.52
N MET A 269 -8.99 -6.11 -3.40
CA MET A 269 -10.24 -5.60 -2.86
C MET A 269 -11.14 -5.18 -4.02
N LEU A 270 -12.33 -5.77 -4.12
CA LEU A 270 -13.31 -5.41 -5.14
C LEU A 270 -13.96 -4.05 -4.84
N SER A 271 -14.18 -3.23 -5.84
CA SER A 271 -15.04 -2.04 -5.71
C SER A 271 -16.46 -2.45 -5.37
N ASP A 272 -17.18 -1.67 -4.55
CA ASP A 272 -18.55 -1.92 -4.09
C ASP A 272 -19.60 -1.60 -5.17
N ASN A 273 -19.49 -2.24 -6.32
CA ASN A 273 -20.44 -2.09 -7.42
C ASN A 273 -21.21 -3.38 -7.73
N LYS A 274 -22.37 -3.24 -8.39
CA LYS A 274 -23.25 -4.36 -8.66
C LYS A 274 -22.58 -5.49 -9.44
N LYS A 275 -21.74 -5.18 -10.44
CA LYS A 275 -21.05 -6.19 -11.25
C LYS A 275 -20.14 -7.07 -10.39
N ASN A 276 -19.39 -6.45 -9.47
CA ASN A 276 -18.50 -7.15 -8.56
C ASN A 276 -19.28 -8.01 -7.55
N PHE A 277 -20.41 -7.51 -7.02
CA PHE A 277 -21.27 -8.31 -6.14
C PHE A 277 -21.88 -9.51 -6.87
N ASP A 278 -22.39 -9.32 -8.10
CA ASP A 278 -22.94 -10.41 -8.91
C ASP A 278 -21.87 -11.47 -9.22
N PHE A 279 -20.66 -11.05 -9.62
CA PHE A 279 -19.54 -11.93 -9.91
C PHE A 279 -19.17 -12.78 -8.69
N ILE A 280 -18.91 -12.14 -7.56
CA ILE A 280 -18.44 -12.85 -6.37
C ILE A 280 -19.53 -13.71 -5.72
N SER A 281 -20.81 -13.35 -5.87
CA SER A 281 -21.94 -14.17 -5.43
C SER A 281 -21.98 -15.52 -6.12
N SER A 282 -21.52 -15.59 -7.37
CA SER A 282 -21.43 -16.83 -8.14
C SER A 282 -20.12 -17.59 -7.93
N LYS A 283 -19.02 -16.90 -7.65
CA LYS A 283 -17.66 -17.49 -7.56
C LYS A 283 -17.21 -17.77 -6.13
N GLY A 284 -17.72 -17.03 -5.15
CA GLY A 284 -17.19 -17.06 -3.79
C GLY A 284 -15.82 -16.42 -3.67
N LYS A 285 -15.17 -16.62 -2.54
CA LYS A 285 -13.80 -16.15 -2.30
C LYS A 285 -12.81 -16.85 -3.23
N ILE A 286 -11.87 -16.09 -3.80
CA ILE A 286 -10.81 -16.64 -4.64
C ILE A 286 -9.53 -16.71 -3.79
N LYS A 287 -8.85 -17.86 -3.85
CA LYS A 287 -7.56 -18.06 -3.19
C LYS A 287 -6.67 -18.94 -4.06
N THR A 288 -5.52 -18.41 -4.42
CA THR A 288 -4.39 -19.12 -5.01
C THR A 288 -3.13 -18.79 -4.21
N ASP A 289 -1.98 -19.32 -4.57
CA ASP A 289 -0.72 -18.94 -3.94
C ASP A 289 -0.40 -17.44 -4.14
N ASN A 290 -0.82 -16.84 -5.25
CA ASN A 290 -0.47 -15.47 -5.62
C ASN A 290 -1.64 -14.48 -5.59
N LEU A 291 -2.90 -14.94 -5.48
CA LEU A 291 -4.08 -14.08 -5.52
C LEU A 291 -5.08 -14.46 -4.42
N THR A 292 -5.46 -13.45 -3.64
CA THR A 292 -6.56 -13.58 -2.68
C THR A 292 -7.60 -12.51 -2.96
N VAL A 293 -8.88 -12.90 -3.13
CA VAL A 293 -10.01 -12.00 -3.30
C VAL A 293 -11.08 -12.37 -2.28
N ARG A 294 -11.19 -11.57 -1.22
CA ARG A 294 -12.15 -11.80 -0.14
C ARG A 294 -12.60 -10.54 0.57
N SER A 295 -12.41 -9.39 -0.07
CA SER A 295 -12.74 -8.08 0.49
C SER A 295 -13.33 -7.15 -0.55
N PHE A 296 -14.01 -6.12 -0.05
CA PHE A 296 -14.54 -5.01 -0.84
C PHE A 296 -13.93 -3.70 -0.34
N LYS A 297 -13.49 -2.83 -1.27
CA LYS A 297 -13.13 -1.44 -1.03
C LYS A 297 -14.36 -0.57 -1.17
N VAL A 298 -14.61 0.24 -0.17
CA VAL A 298 -15.69 1.23 -0.10
C VAL A 298 -15.07 2.60 0.22
N TYR A 299 -15.70 3.67 -0.20
CA TYR A 299 -15.22 5.03 0.04
C TYR A 299 -16.28 5.80 0.82
N ALA A 300 -15.95 6.21 2.06
CA ALA A 300 -16.86 6.98 2.90
C ALA A 300 -16.89 8.46 2.50
N ASP A 301 -15.73 9.05 2.32
CA ASP A 301 -15.53 10.46 2.07
C ASP A 301 -14.31 10.70 1.16
N GLY A 302 -13.98 11.97 0.91
CA GLY A 302 -12.83 12.36 0.12
C GLY A 302 -11.57 12.62 0.96
N ALA A 303 -10.57 13.30 0.36
CA ALA A 303 -9.28 13.56 1.00
C ALA A 303 -9.27 14.88 1.80
N LEU A 304 -8.38 14.94 2.82
CA LEU A 304 -8.21 16.14 3.66
C LEU A 304 -7.58 17.29 2.86
N GLY A 305 -6.61 16.99 1.98
CA GLY A 305 -5.89 17.98 1.19
C GLY A 305 -6.77 18.72 0.19
N SER A 306 -7.71 18.04 -0.47
CA SER A 306 -8.72 18.62 -1.38
C SER A 306 -9.94 19.19 -0.68
N ARG A 307 -10.07 19.03 0.65
CA ARG A 307 -11.24 19.40 1.48
C ARG A 307 -12.52 18.61 1.14
N GLY A 308 -12.38 17.40 0.60
CA GLY A 308 -13.47 16.43 0.42
C GLY A 308 -13.77 15.60 1.66
N ALA A 309 -12.77 15.39 2.54
CA ALA A 309 -12.95 14.61 3.77
C ALA A 309 -14.08 15.19 4.65
N CYS A 310 -14.99 14.31 5.11
CA CYS A 310 -16.18 14.71 5.86
C CYS A 310 -15.85 14.91 7.34
N LEU A 311 -15.91 16.16 7.80
CA LEU A 311 -15.57 16.57 9.16
C LEU A 311 -16.81 16.83 10.01
N LEU A 312 -16.71 16.58 11.31
CA LEU A 312 -17.75 16.93 12.31
C LEU A 312 -17.91 18.45 12.50
N GLN A 313 -16.85 19.18 12.24
CA GLN A 313 -16.83 20.65 12.30
C GLN A 313 -16.21 21.19 11.01
N PRO A 314 -16.58 22.41 10.58
CA PRO A 314 -16.02 23.01 9.37
C PRO A 314 -14.49 23.01 9.35
N TYR A 315 -13.93 22.96 8.15
CA TYR A 315 -12.51 23.18 7.94
C TYR A 315 -12.08 24.52 8.52
N ASN A 316 -10.96 24.54 9.22
CA ASN A 316 -10.47 25.75 9.88
C ASN A 316 -10.12 26.86 8.86
N ASP A 317 -9.61 26.47 7.70
CA ASP A 317 -9.25 27.37 6.59
C ASP A 317 -10.38 27.55 5.55
N LYS A 318 -11.55 26.96 5.76
CA LYS A 318 -12.76 27.16 4.93
C LYS A 318 -14.01 27.13 5.81
N PRO A 319 -14.28 28.23 6.54
CA PRO A 319 -15.46 28.33 7.41
C PRO A 319 -16.76 28.01 6.68
N GLY A 320 -17.65 27.26 7.33
CA GLY A 320 -18.93 26.82 6.76
C GLY A 320 -18.85 25.61 5.82
N TRP A 321 -17.66 25.07 5.57
CA TRP A 321 -17.47 23.88 4.76
C TRP A 321 -16.90 22.72 5.58
N SER A 322 -17.56 21.56 5.54
CA SER A 322 -17.18 20.36 6.32
C SER A 322 -16.87 19.15 5.46
N GLY A 323 -16.70 19.31 4.14
CA GLY A 323 -16.62 18.17 3.23
C GLY A 323 -17.96 17.45 3.09
N PHE A 324 -17.92 16.21 2.60
CA PHE A 324 -19.13 15.42 2.37
C PHE A 324 -18.84 13.91 2.38
N LEU A 325 -19.89 13.12 2.59
CA LEU A 325 -19.86 11.68 2.33
C LEU A 325 -20.02 11.43 0.81
N LEU A 326 -19.32 10.43 0.27
CA LEU A 326 -19.41 10.07 -1.15
C LEU A 326 -20.73 9.37 -1.50
N SER A 327 -21.38 8.78 -0.50
CA SER A 327 -22.69 8.17 -0.60
C SER A 327 -23.55 8.50 0.64
N PRO A 328 -24.87 8.42 0.58
CA PRO A 328 -25.71 8.57 1.77
C PRO A 328 -25.36 7.54 2.85
N ALA A 329 -25.45 7.91 4.14
CA ALA A 329 -25.10 7.01 5.25
C ALA A 329 -25.82 5.65 5.19
N MET A 330 -27.06 5.62 4.71
CA MET A 330 -27.87 4.39 4.52
C MET A 330 -27.25 3.43 3.49
N HIS A 331 -26.49 3.93 2.51
CA HIS A 331 -25.73 3.10 1.57
C HIS A 331 -24.72 2.23 2.30
N PHE A 332 -23.94 2.83 3.22
CA PHE A 332 -22.90 2.10 3.98
C PHE A 332 -23.50 1.01 4.86
N ASP A 333 -24.65 1.24 5.49
CA ASP A 333 -25.37 0.21 6.24
C ASP A 333 -25.81 -0.94 5.33
N SER A 334 -26.33 -0.63 4.16
CA SER A 334 -26.81 -1.62 3.18
C SER A 334 -25.66 -2.46 2.64
N VAL A 335 -24.56 -1.82 2.24
CA VAL A 335 -23.36 -2.50 1.73
C VAL A 335 -22.72 -3.36 2.83
N ALA A 336 -22.61 -2.83 4.05
CA ALA A 336 -22.11 -3.57 5.20
C ALA A 336 -22.94 -4.84 5.47
N ALA A 337 -24.26 -4.75 5.41
CA ALA A 337 -25.16 -5.91 5.60
C ALA A 337 -24.95 -6.98 4.52
N VAL A 338 -24.80 -6.58 3.26
CA VAL A 338 -24.52 -7.50 2.13
C VAL A 338 -23.19 -8.19 2.31
N ILE A 339 -22.12 -7.42 2.56
CA ILE A 339 -20.75 -7.94 2.72
C ILE A 339 -20.67 -8.88 3.94
N TYR A 340 -21.31 -8.51 5.04
CA TYR A 340 -21.41 -9.34 6.25
C TYR A 340 -22.06 -10.70 5.95
N LYS A 341 -23.21 -10.70 5.27
CA LYS A 341 -23.94 -11.91 4.87
C LYS A 341 -23.10 -12.83 3.97
N MET A 342 -22.28 -12.25 3.11
CA MET A 342 -21.35 -12.99 2.24
C MET A 342 -20.11 -13.51 2.99
N GLY A 343 -19.88 -13.06 4.22
CA GLY A 343 -18.68 -13.41 5.00
C GLY A 343 -17.39 -12.82 4.42
N PHE A 344 -17.49 -11.71 3.69
CA PHE A 344 -16.35 -10.97 3.14
C PHE A 344 -15.86 -9.90 4.12
N GLN A 345 -14.64 -9.44 3.92
CA GLN A 345 -14.09 -8.30 4.62
C GLN A 345 -14.56 -7.01 3.94
N MET A 346 -14.95 -6.01 4.71
CA MET A 346 -15.21 -4.67 4.23
C MET A 346 -14.03 -3.76 4.63
N CYS A 347 -13.45 -3.08 3.64
CA CYS A 347 -12.31 -2.18 3.78
C CYS A 347 -12.77 -0.80 3.31
N THR A 348 -12.99 0.13 4.26
CA THR A 348 -13.58 1.43 3.92
C THR A 348 -12.59 2.55 4.13
N HIS A 349 -12.30 3.30 3.05
CA HIS A 349 -11.63 4.58 3.11
C HIS A 349 -12.44 5.56 3.98
N ALA A 350 -11.84 6.08 5.04
CA ALA A 350 -12.41 7.12 5.87
C ALA A 350 -11.31 8.04 6.42
N ILE A 351 -11.32 9.28 5.99
CA ILE A 351 -10.31 10.28 6.34
C ILE A 351 -10.85 11.25 7.39
N GLY A 352 -11.99 11.89 7.16
CA GLY A 352 -12.58 12.84 8.10
C GLY A 352 -13.17 12.15 9.33
N ASP A 353 -13.22 12.87 10.45
CA ASP A 353 -13.75 12.34 11.72
C ASP A 353 -15.26 12.06 11.67
N SER A 354 -16.02 12.74 10.81
CA SER A 354 -17.42 12.39 10.53
C SER A 354 -17.52 11.13 9.67
N GLY A 355 -16.70 11.00 8.61
CA GLY A 355 -16.60 9.80 7.78
C GLY A 355 -16.26 8.57 8.61
N ASN A 356 -15.20 8.66 9.43
CA ASN A 356 -14.80 7.60 10.35
C ASN A 356 -15.94 7.20 11.31
N ARG A 357 -16.63 8.17 11.92
CA ARG A 357 -17.75 7.90 12.82
C ARG A 357 -18.88 7.14 12.15
N VAL A 358 -19.28 7.55 10.95
CA VAL A 358 -20.37 6.93 10.21
C VAL A 358 -20.05 5.45 9.93
N ILE A 359 -18.82 5.17 9.46
CA ILE A 359 -18.42 3.80 9.12
C ILE A 359 -18.20 2.95 10.37
N LEU A 360 -17.54 3.47 11.41
CA LEU A 360 -17.37 2.74 12.66
C LEU A 360 -18.71 2.33 13.28
N GLN A 361 -19.71 3.22 13.22
CA GLN A 361 -21.06 2.90 13.70
C GLN A 361 -21.77 1.88 12.81
N ALA A 362 -21.64 1.97 11.47
CA ALA A 362 -22.20 0.98 10.55
C ALA A 362 -21.57 -0.41 10.80
N TYR A 363 -20.26 -0.46 10.98
CA TYR A 363 -19.53 -1.69 11.30
C TYR A 363 -19.98 -2.27 12.65
N ALA A 364 -20.05 -1.46 13.69
CA ALA A 364 -20.48 -1.92 15.02
C ALA A 364 -21.89 -2.52 15.00
N ARG A 365 -22.83 -1.94 14.23
CA ARG A 365 -24.18 -2.49 14.05
C ARG A 365 -24.18 -3.89 13.44
N GLN A 366 -23.26 -4.17 12.51
CA GLN A 366 -23.17 -5.48 11.82
C GLN A 366 -22.35 -6.50 12.61
N LEU A 367 -21.18 -6.10 13.11
CA LEU A 367 -20.21 -6.98 13.78
C LEU A 367 -20.64 -7.40 15.18
N LYS A 368 -21.36 -6.52 15.91
CA LYS A 368 -21.94 -6.76 17.24
C LYS A 368 -20.94 -7.24 18.29
N GLY A 369 -19.76 -6.67 18.29
CA GLY A 369 -18.68 -6.99 19.21
C GLY A 369 -17.51 -7.70 18.56
N LYS A 370 -16.69 -8.35 19.40
CA LYS A 370 -15.44 -8.99 18.94
C LYS A 370 -15.69 -10.16 17.98
N ASN A 371 -14.97 -10.16 16.87
CA ASN A 371 -15.10 -11.11 15.78
C ASN A 371 -13.76 -11.30 15.04
N ASP A 372 -13.71 -12.16 14.01
CA ASP A 372 -12.54 -12.36 13.16
C ASP A 372 -12.85 -12.05 11.68
N LEU A 373 -13.75 -11.12 11.40
CA LEU A 373 -14.00 -10.64 10.03
C LEU A 373 -12.97 -9.62 9.58
N ARG A 374 -12.21 -9.04 10.52
CA ARG A 374 -11.09 -8.11 10.29
C ARG A 374 -11.46 -6.96 9.35
N TRP A 375 -12.69 -6.44 9.49
CA TRP A 375 -13.11 -5.29 8.71
C TRP A 375 -12.21 -4.11 8.98
N ARG A 376 -11.86 -3.34 7.94
CA ARG A 376 -10.85 -2.29 8.03
C ARG A 376 -11.46 -0.91 7.87
N ILE A 377 -10.93 0.05 8.60
CA ILE A 377 -10.94 1.46 8.21
C ILE A 377 -9.59 1.75 7.57
N GLU A 378 -9.61 2.00 6.28
CA GLU A 378 -8.44 2.42 5.53
C GLU A 378 -8.21 3.90 5.82
N HIS A 379 -6.98 4.28 6.04
CA HIS A 379 -6.48 5.57 6.50
C HIS A 379 -6.76 5.82 7.98
N ALA A 380 -8.00 5.75 8.48
CA ALA A 380 -8.34 6.14 9.86
C ALA A 380 -7.62 7.43 10.27
N GLN A 381 -7.62 8.43 9.35
CA GLN A 381 -6.65 9.52 9.37
C GLN A 381 -6.97 10.55 10.44
N VAL A 382 -8.23 10.97 10.55
CA VAL A 382 -8.73 11.85 11.62
C VAL A 382 -9.82 11.09 12.37
N VAL A 383 -9.52 10.67 13.60
CA VAL A 383 -10.48 9.90 14.41
C VAL A 383 -10.83 10.69 15.67
N ASN A 384 -12.12 10.92 15.88
CA ASN A 384 -12.55 11.55 17.12
C ASN A 384 -12.23 10.65 18.32
N PRO A 385 -11.62 11.15 19.42
CA PRO A 385 -11.26 10.34 20.58
C PRO A 385 -12.39 9.51 21.16
N ASN A 386 -13.63 10.00 21.10
CA ASN A 386 -14.81 9.28 21.59
C ASN A 386 -15.17 8.04 20.75
N ASP A 387 -14.66 7.96 19.50
CA ASP A 387 -14.93 6.86 18.58
C ASP A 387 -13.83 5.78 18.58
N LEU A 388 -12.63 6.09 19.13
CA LEU A 388 -11.49 5.17 19.16
C LEU A 388 -11.84 3.79 19.76
N ARG A 389 -12.63 3.76 20.84
CA ARG A 389 -13.04 2.51 21.50
C ARG A 389 -13.75 1.53 20.55
N LEU A 390 -14.44 2.01 19.51
CA LEU A 390 -15.19 1.16 18.58
C LEU A 390 -14.27 0.22 17.80
N PHE A 391 -13.00 0.61 17.55
CA PHE A 391 -12.01 -0.28 16.94
C PHE A 391 -11.77 -1.52 17.83
N GLY A 392 -11.44 -1.30 19.11
CA GLY A 392 -11.16 -2.39 20.04
C GLY A 392 -12.40 -3.21 20.40
N GLU A 393 -13.54 -2.58 20.64
CA GLU A 393 -14.78 -3.25 21.01
C GLU A 393 -15.28 -4.21 19.94
N ASN A 394 -15.03 -3.92 18.63
CA ASN A 394 -15.53 -4.69 17.50
C ASN A 394 -14.44 -5.35 16.64
N ASN A 395 -13.18 -5.39 17.11
CA ASN A 395 -12.04 -5.88 16.33
C ASN A 395 -11.95 -5.26 14.92
N ILE A 396 -12.31 -3.97 14.79
CA ILE A 396 -12.15 -3.21 13.55
C ILE A 396 -10.67 -2.85 13.41
N VAL A 397 -10.09 -3.12 12.27
CA VAL A 397 -8.68 -2.90 11.98
C VAL A 397 -8.48 -1.49 11.45
N ALA A 398 -7.59 -0.70 12.03
CA ALA A 398 -7.09 0.50 11.41
C ALA A 398 -5.94 0.13 10.47
N SER A 399 -6.06 0.43 9.18
CA SER A 399 -5.05 0.20 8.15
C SER A 399 -4.50 1.55 7.71
N VAL A 400 -3.25 1.86 8.10
CA VAL A 400 -2.75 3.24 8.04
C VAL A 400 -1.52 3.39 7.15
N GLN A 401 -1.29 4.63 6.71
CA GLN A 401 -0.20 5.01 5.82
C GLN A 401 0.69 6.04 6.52
N PRO A 402 1.80 5.62 7.13
CA PRO A 402 2.63 6.51 7.93
C PRO A 402 3.18 7.72 7.20
N THR A 403 3.44 7.60 5.90
CA THR A 403 3.94 8.71 5.06
C THR A 403 2.95 9.87 4.98
N HIS A 404 1.64 9.63 5.01
CA HIS A 404 0.64 10.70 5.04
C HIS A 404 0.83 11.66 6.21
N ALA A 405 1.26 11.17 7.38
CA ALA A 405 1.54 12.07 8.50
C ALA A 405 2.66 13.07 8.20
N THR A 406 3.67 12.65 7.46
CA THR A 406 4.88 13.45 7.18
C THR A 406 4.80 14.24 5.87
N SER A 407 3.92 13.86 4.95
CA SER A 407 3.59 14.65 3.77
C SER A 407 2.54 15.73 4.07
N ASP A 408 1.55 15.41 4.89
CA ASP A 408 0.42 16.30 5.21
C ASP A 408 0.73 17.32 6.32
N MET A 409 1.73 17.09 7.15
CA MET A 409 2.05 17.94 8.32
C MET A 409 2.22 19.43 8.00
N TYR A 410 2.57 19.76 6.76
CA TYR A 410 2.78 21.12 6.28
C TYR A 410 1.48 21.93 6.16
N TRP A 411 0.34 21.25 6.05
CA TRP A 411 -0.94 21.90 5.83
C TRP A 411 -2.10 21.32 6.67
N ALA A 412 -1.95 20.13 7.24
CA ALA A 412 -3.00 19.48 8.03
C ALA A 412 -3.51 20.36 9.20
N GLY A 413 -2.59 21.08 9.87
CA GLY A 413 -2.93 22.05 10.91
C GLY A 413 -3.80 23.20 10.41
N ASN A 414 -3.60 23.65 9.17
CA ASN A 414 -4.46 24.68 8.57
C ASN A 414 -5.87 24.16 8.30
N ARG A 415 -6.01 22.88 7.91
CA ARG A 415 -7.32 22.23 7.66
C ARG A 415 -8.10 22.01 8.94
N LEU A 416 -7.45 21.54 9.99
CA LEU A 416 -8.08 21.04 11.20
C LEU A 416 -8.07 22.05 12.37
N GLY A 417 -7.12 22.97 12.36
CA GLY A 417 -6.81 23.82 13.52
C GLY A 417 -5.99 23.07 14.59
N PRO A 418 -5.44 23.80 15.59
CA PRO A 418 -4.43 23.27 16.52
C PRO A 418 -4.92 22.14 17.41
N GLU A 419 -6.22 22.08 17.72
CA GLU A 419 -6.76 21.05 18.60
C GLU A 419 -7.12 19.75 17.85
N ARG A 420 -7.78 19.86 16.70
CA ARG A 420 -8.23 18.67 15.96
C ARG A 420 -7.08 17.94 15.28
N VAL A 421 -6.02 18.65 14.88
CA VAL A 421 -4.86 18.02 14.27
C VAL A 421 -4.16 17.02 15.20
N LYS A 422 -4.30 17.17 16.51
CA LYS A 422 -3.77 16.23 17.51
C LYS A 422 -4.40 14.83 17.42
N ASN A 423 -5.61 14.75 16.87
CA ASN A 423 -6.36 13.50 16.69
C ASN A 423 -6.20 12.91 15.28
N ALA A 424 -5.38 13.54 14.45
CA ALA A 424 -5.05 13.06 13.11
C ALA A 424 -3.72 12.28 13.15
N TYR A 425 -3.61 11.23 12.33
CA TYR A 425 -2.40 10.40 12.25
C TYR A 425 -1.96 9.80 13.60
N ALA A 426 -2.92 9.51 14.47
CA ALA A 426 -2.73 9.05 15.85
C ALA A 426 -2.45 7.53 15.91
N TYR A 427 -1.39 7.07 15.22
CA TYR A 427 -1.14 5.64 14.98
C TYR A 427 -0.91 4.84 16.26
N ASN A 428 -0.24 5.43 17.27
CA ASN A 428 -0.03 4.74 18.55
C ASN A 428 -1.35 4.55 19.32
N ASP A 429 -2.28 5.50 19.23
CA ASP A 429 -3.59 5.36 19.86
C ASP A 429 -4.47 4.32 19.14
N LEU A 430 -4.36 4.23 17.81
CA LEU A 430 -5.00 3.19 17.01
C LEU A 430 -4.39 1.80 17.31
N LEU A 431 -3.06 1.71 17.42
CA LEU A 431 -2.35 0.47 17.78
C LEU A 431 -2.85 -0.09 19.12
N LYS A 432 -3.04 0.76 20.13
CA LYS A 432 -3.52 0.37 21.46
C LYS A 432 -4.90 -0.27 21.44
N GLN A 433 -5.74 -0.01 20.43
CA GLN A 433 -7.10 -0.55 20.38
C GLN A 433 -7.14 -2.06 20.15
N ASN A 434 -6.27 -2.58 19.30
CA ASN A 434 -6.23 -4.00 18.93
C ASN A 434 -4.86 -4.68 19.18
N GLY A 435 -3.83 -3.91 19.53
CA GLY A 435 -2.45 -4.40 19.74
C GLY A 435 -1.71 -4.75 18.45
N TRP A 436 -2.25 -4.39 17.28
CA TRP A 436 -1.62 -4.57 15.97
C TRP A 436 -2.18 -3.60 14.93
N LEU A 437 -1.36 -3.25 13.92
CA LEU A 437 -1.66 -2.20 12.97
C LEU A 437 -0.96 -2.50 11.61
N PRO A 438 -1.69 -2.88 10.55
CA PRO A 438 -1.10 -3.04 9.22
C PRO A 438 -0.74 -1.68 8.63
N LEU A 439 0.41 -1.62 7.95
CA LEU A 439 0.94 -0.43 7.33
C LEU A 439 0.98 -0.57 5.81
N GLY A 440 0.61 0.47 5.09
CA GLY A 440 0.72 0.59 3.64
C GLY A 440 1.35 1.91 3.23
N THR A 441 1.60 2.08 1.95
CA THR A 441 2.10 3.32 1.37
C THR A 441 0.99 4.16 0.76
N ASP A 442 -0.05 3.51 0.25
CA ASP A 442 -1.06 4.11 -0.63
C ASP A 442 -0.47 4.55 -2.00
N PHE A 443 0.62 3.88 -2.48
CA PHE A 443 1.18 4.25 -3.78
C PHE A 443 0.13 4.09 -4.90
N PRO A 444 0.04 5.04 -5.86
CA PRO A 444 0.92 6.16 -6.16
C PRO A 444 0.53 7.50 -5.51
N VAL A 445 -0.26 7.50 -4.43
CA VAL A 445 -0.50 8.73 -3.65
C VAL A 445 0.81 9.14 -2.97
N GLU A 446 1.46 8.18 -2.34
CA GLU A 446 2.80 8.31 -1.78
C GLU A 446 3.83 7.53 -2.63
N ASP A 447 5.10 7.66 -2.26
CA ASP A 447 6.17 6.90 -2.89
C ASP A 447 6.05 5.40 -2.56
N ILE A 448 6.35 4.56 -3.55
CA ILE A 448 6.31 3.09 -3.43
C ILE A 448 7.27 2.52 -2.37
N SER A 449 8.23 3.32 -1.85
CA SER A 449 9.30 2.83 -0.98
C SER A 449 8.82 2.48 0.43
N PRO A 450 8.87 1.20 0.85
CA PRO A 450 8.57 0.80 2.22
C PRO A 450 9.49 1.44 3.27
N PHE A 451 10.69 1.88 2.86
CA PHE A 451 11.63 2.56 3.77
C PHE A 451 11.13 3.94 4.17
N LYS A 452 10.41 4.63 3.30
CA LYS A 452 9.73 5.90 3.63
C LYS A 452 8.60 5.66 4.64
N THR A 453 7.78 4.63 4.42
CA THR A 453 6.75 4.20 5.37
C THR A 453 7.35 3.86 6.73
N PHE A 454 8.40 3.04 6.76
CA PHE A 454 9.09 2.68 8.00
C PHE A 454 9.67 3.92 8.71
N TYR A 455 10.33 4.81 7.96
CA TYR A 455 10.90 6.03 8.51
C TYR A 455 9.82 6.95 9.11
N ALA A 456 8.77 7.21 8.37
CA ALA A 456 7.65 8.04 8.82
C ALA A 456 6.96 7.44 10.06
N ALA A 457 6.80 6.11 10.11
CA ALA A 457 6.21 5.42 11.25
C ALA A 457 7.04 5.55 12.53
N VAL A 458 8.37 5.46 12.41
CA VAL A 458 9.29 5.38 13.57
C VAL A 458 9.83 6.75 13.96
N VAL A 459 10.13 7.62 12.98
CA VAL A 459 10.85 8.88 13.20
C VAL A 459 9.92 10.09 13.16
N ARG A 460 8.78 9.96 12.47
CA ARG A 460 7.78 11.04 12.34
C ARG A 460 8.33 12.31 11.69
N LYS A 461 9.24 12.14 10.72
CA LYS A 461 9.89 13.23 9.96
C LYS A 461 9.77 12.95 8.46
N ASP A 462 9.86 14.01 7.66
CA ASP A 462 10.02 13.85 6.22
C ASP A 462 11.44 13.39 5.83
N ALA A 463 11.67 13.15 4.54
CA ALA A 463 12.95 12.70 4.03
C ALA A 463 14.09 13.74 4.20
N ARG A 464 13.77 15.00 4.51
CA ARG A 464 14.74 16.08 4.82
C ARG A 464 15.03 16.19 6.31
N GLY A 465 14.39 15.35 7.15
CA GLY A 465 14.54 15.35 8.60
C GLY A 465 13.71 16.41 9.33
N PHE A 466 12.71 17.00 8.67
CA PHE A 466 11.80 17.99 9.26
C PHE A 466 10.52 17.31 9.78
N PRO A 467 9.90 17.81 10.88
CA PRO A 467 10.43 18.79 11.83
C PRO A 467 11.48 18.18 12.76
N ALA A 468 12.34 19.01 13.37
CA ALA A 468 13.48 18.55 14.16
C ALA A 468 13.12 17.54 15.26
N ASP A 469 11.98 17.74 15.93
CA ASP A 469 11.50 16.88 17.03
C ASP A 469 10.52 15.81 16.57
N GLY A 470 10.19 15.73 15.26
CA GLY A 470 9.17 14.86 14.69
C GLY A 470 7.76 15.46 14.78
N PHE A 471 6.90 15.10 13.82
CA PHE A 471 5.49 15.49 13.82
C PHE A 471 4.70 14.54 14.71
N GLN A 472 4.16 15.04 15.84
CA GLN A 472 3.46 14.24 16.85
C GLN A 472 4.28 13.00 17.27
N PRO A 473 5.46 13.18 17.89
CA PRO A 473 6.38 12.07 18.21
C PRO A 473 5.77 11.04 19.17
N GLU A 474 4.76 11.38 19.95
CA GLU A 474 3.98 10.48 20.80
C GLU A 474 3.23 9.40 20.01
N ASN A 475 2.99 9.64 18.73
CA ASN A 475 2.35 8.71 17.80
C ASN A 475 3.35 7.87 16.99
N ALA A 476 4.67 7.98 17.27
CA ALA A 476 5.68 7.12 16.67
C ALA A 476 5.49 5.66 17.09
N LEU A 477 5.71 4.74 16.15
CA LEU A 477 5.74 3.30 16.41
C LEU A 477 7.16 2.86 16.79
N THR A 478 7.29 1.76 17.52
CA THR A 478 8.58 1.11 17.67
C THR A 478 9.07 0.54 16.33
N ARG A 479 10.37 0.38 16.15
CA ARG A 479 10.92 -0.25 14.93
C ARG A 479 10.39 -1.67 14.72
N GLN A 480 10.20 -2.43 15.80
CA GLN A 480 9.61 -3.76 15.72
C GLN A 480 8.15 -3.72 15.30
N ASP A 481 7.35 -2.78 15.83
CA ASP A 481 5.93 -2.66 15.46
C ASP A 481 5.79 -2.17 14.01
N ALA A 482 6.61 -1.21 13.57
CA ALA A 482 6.64 -0.79 12.17
C ALA A 482 7.00 -1.96 11.23
N LEU A 483 8.02 -2.77 11.58
CA LEU A 483 8.38 -3.94 10.79
C LEU A 483 7.25 -4.99 10.78
N ARG A 484 6.62 -5.28 11.94
CA ARG A 484 5.44 -6.15 11.99
C ARG A 484 4.30 -5.62 11.14
N GLY A 485 4.08 -4.30 11.16
CA GLY A 485 3.04 -3.62 10.38
C GLY A 485 3.19 -3.83 8.88
N MET A 486 4.43 -3.87 8.40
CA MET A 486 4.79 -4.06 6.98
C MET A 486 5.02 -5.54 6.62
N THR A 487 4.77 -6.47 7.53
CA THR A 487 5.02 -7.90 7.32
C THR A 487 3.88 -8.74 7.91
N ILE A 488 4.05 -9.29 9.12
CA ILE A 488 3.11 -10.25 9.71
C ILE A 488 1.73 -9.65 10.02
N TRP A 489 1.65 -8.37 10.42
CA TRP A 489 0.36 -7.74 10.69
C TRP A 489 -0.39 -7.40 9.39
N ALA A 490 0.32 -7.02 8.32
CA ALA A 490 -0.28 -6.89 6.99
C ALA A 490 -0.78 -8.26 6.48
N ALA A 491 0.02 -9.32 6.62
CA ALA A 491 -0.44 -10.68 6.30
C ALA A 491 -1.66 -11.09 7.13
N LYS A 492 -1.67 -10.75 8.44
CA LYS A 492 -2.81 -11.01 9.32
C LYS A 492 -4.06 -10.24 8.86
N ALA A 493 -3.92 -8.99 8.42
CA ALA A 493 -5.04 -8.21 7.89
C ALA A 493 -5.66 -8.88 6.65
N ASN A 494 -4.87 -9.65 5.89
CA ASN A 494 -5.25 -10.40 4.69
C ASN A 494 -5.71 -11.84 4.97
N PHE A 495 -5.71 -12.28 6.23
CA PHE A 495 -5.94 -13.70 6.61
C PHE A 495 -4.87 -14.64 6.05
N GLU A 496 -3.65 -14.17 5.89
CA GLU A 496 -2.54 -14.89 5.26
C GLU A 496 -1.34 -15.08 6.22
N GLU A 497 -1.50 -14.79 7.50
CA GLU A 497 -0.45 -14.88 8.51
C GLU A 497 0.11 -16.29 8.71
N ASN A 498 -0.63 -17.31 8.31
CA ASN A 498 -0.16 -18.70 8.33
C ASN A 498 0.65 -19.11 7.09
N GLU A 499 0.68 -18.23 6.06
CA GLU A 499 1.30 -18.51 4.78
C GLU A 499 2.52 -17.64 4.52
N LYS A 500 2.55 -16.38 5.03
CA LYS A 500 3.59 -15.38 4.78
C LYS A 500 3.68 -14.34 5.90
N GLY A 501 4.57 -13.36 5.75
CA GLY A 501 4.75 -12.23 6.67
C GLY A 501 5.72 -12.50 7.81
N SER A 502 6.19 -13.75 7.98
CA SER A 502 7.28 -14.11 8.88
C SER A 502 8.08 -15.28 8.29
N LEU A 503 9.33 -15.46 8.76
CA LEU A 503 10.22 -16.51 8.27
C LEU A 503 10.12 -17.77 9.13
N GLU A 504 8.91 -18.31 9.22
CA GLU A 504 8.62 -19.53 9.96
C GLU A 504 8.50 -20.74 9.04
N LYS A 505 8.85 -21.93 9.55
CA LYS A 505 8.76 -23.18 8.81
C LYS A 505 7.38 -23.40 8.20
N GLY A 506 7.35 -23.76 6.92
CA GLY A 506 6.14 -24.06 6.13
C GLY A 506 5.54 -22.85 5.42
N LYS A 507 5.90 -21.62 5.79
CA LYS A 507 5.47 -20.40 5.07
C LYS A 507 6.22 -20.24 3.75
N PHE A 508 5.68 -19.43 2.85
CA PHE A 508 6.34 -19.09 1.60
C PHE A 508 7.71 -18.48 1.86
N ALA A 509 8.68 -18.86 1.05
CA ALA A 509 10.03 -18.33 1.10
C ALA A 509 10.09 -16.99 0.34
N ASP A 510 9.30 -16.02 0.84
CA ASP A 510 9.27 -14.64 0.38
C ASP A 510 10.08 -13.80 1.37
N PHE A 511 11.24 -13.34 0.95
CA PHE A 511 12.16 -12.60 1.81
C PHE A 511 13.06 -11.67 1.00
N ILE A 512 13.66 -10.72 1.69
CA ILE A 512 14.56 -9.72 1.12
C ILE A 512 15.91 -9.72 1.84
N ILE A 513 16.94 -9.38 1.09
CA ILE A 513 18.27 -9.12 1.63
C ILE A 513 18.53 -7.62 1.54
N LEU A 514 18.83 -6.99 2.67
CA LEU A 514 19.13 -5.58 2.79
C LEU A 514 20.62 -5.35 3.13
N ASP A 515 21.14 -4.20 2.73
CA ASP A 515 22.52 -3.79 3.03
C ASP A 515 22.68 -3.24 4.45
N GLN A 516 21.57 -2.82 5.11
CA GLN A 516 21.57 -2.22 6.45
C GLN A 516 20.55 -2.91 7.38
N ASP A 517 20.84 -2.83 8.68
CA ASP A 517 19.96 -3.29 9.75
C ASP A 517 18.90 -2.24 10.08
N LEU A 518 17.67 -2.40 9.59
CA LEU A 518 16.57 -1.47 9.85
C LEU A 518 16.26 -1.28 11.33
N LEU A 519 16.53 -2.29 12.16
CA LEU A 519 16.23 -2.24 13.59
C LEU A 519 17.32 -1.51 14.40
N LYS A 520 18.54 -1.39 13.85
CA LYS A 520 19.70 -0.83 14.59
C LYS A 520 20.35 0.37 13.90
N THR A 521 20.17 0.52 12.58
CA THR A 521 20.78 1.64 11.84
C THR A 521 20.35 2.99 12.40
N ALA A 522 21.20 4.01 12.29
CA ALA A 522 20.86 5.37 12.68
C ALA A 522 19.66 5.88 11.86
N ALA A 523 18.79 6.68 12.46
CA ALA A 523 17.52 7.09 11.86
C ALA A 523 17.73 7.74 10.47
N GLU A 524 18.72 8.61 10.34
CA GLU A 524 19.06 9.32 9.10
C GLU A 524 19.59 8.41 7.97
N LYS A 525 19.94 7.16 8.29
CA LYS A 525 20.40 6.17 7.31
C LYS A 525 19.30 5.23 6.83
N ILE A 526 18.14 5.22 7.48
CA ILE A 526 17.01 4.33 7.10
C ILE A 526 16.65 4.52 5.64
N LEU A 527 16.52 5.77 5.19
CA LEU A 527 16.14 6.10 3.80
C LEU A 527 17.24 5.76 2.77
N GLN A 528 18.46 5.47 3.22
CA GLN A 528 19.57 5.06 2.36
C GLN A 528 19.69 3.55 2.22
N THR A 529 18.82 2.79 2.91
CA THR A 529 18.80 1.33 2.87
C THR A 529 18.49 0.84 1.45
N LYS A 530 19.26 -0.15 0.99
CA LYS A 530 19.10 -0.72 -0.34
C LYS A 530 18.67 -2.18 -0.25
N VAL A 531 17.75 -2.54 -1.10
CA VAL A 531 17.41 -3.94 -1.37
C VAL A 531 18.51 -4.52 -2.27
N ILE A 532 19.20 -5.54 -1.79
CA ILE A 532 20.21 -6.27 -2.56
C ILE A 532 19.53 -7.32 -3.43
N THR A 533 18.61 -8.08 -2.83
CA THR A 533 17.89 -9.16 -3.54
C THR A 533 16.50 -9.33 -2.95
N THR A 534 15.51 -9.55 -3.81
CA THR A 534 14.14 -9.93 -3.42
C THR A 534 13.87 -11.35 -3.91
N PHE A 535 13.29 -12.17 -3.02
CA PHE A 535 12.92 -13.55 -3.31
C PHE A 535 11.41 -13.74 -3.15
N ILE A 536 10.82 -14.49 -4.10
CA ILE A 536 9.47 -15.04 -4.01
C ILE A 536 9.56 -16.55 -4.22
N ASN A 537 8.94 -17.33 -3.34
CA ASN A 537 9.07 -18.80 -3.35
C ASN A 537 10.53 -19.27 -3.41
N GLY A 538 11.44 -18.57 -2.71
CA GLY A 538 12.87 -18.88 -2.71
C GLY A 538 13.60 -18.62 -4.04
N LYS A 539 12.92 -18.05 -5.03
CA LYS A 539 13.51 -17.67 -6.34
C LYS A 539 13.80 -16.17 -6.37
N LYS A 540 14.97 -15.80 -6.86
CA LYS A 540 15.35 -14.40 -7.06
C LYS A 540 14.45 -13.76 -8.10
N VAL A 541 13.73 -12.70 -7.74
CA VAL A 541 12.90 -11.89 -8.64
C VAL A 541 13.50 -10.50 -8.89
N PHE A 542 14.41 -10.06 -8.02
CA PHE A 542 15.20 -8.85 -8.18
C PHE A 542 16.61 -9.06 -7.62
N ASN A 543 17.61 -8.47 -8.28
CA ASN A 543 19.00 -8.42 -7.81
C ASN A 543 19.63 -7.09 -8.27
N ALA A 544 20.03 -6.25 -7.31
CA ALA A 544 20.62 -4.94 -7.58
C ALA A 544 21.89 -5.00 -8.44
N ASN A 545 22.66 -6.09 -8.38
CA ASN A 545 23.88 -6.26 -9.17
C ASN A 545 23.61 -6.50 -10.67
N ASN A 546 22.38 -6.88 -11.04
CA ASN A 546 22.03 -7.15 -12.44
C ASN A 546 21.44 -5.91 -13.16
N THR A 547 21.20 -4.81 -12.45
CA THR A 547 20.61 -3.58 -13.02
C THR A 547 21.63 -2.64 -13.65
N ASN A 548 22.94 -2.92 -13.53
CA ASN A 548 24.01 -2.09 -14.09
C ASN A 548 24.40 -2.47 -15.54
N GLY A 549 23.56 -3.21 -16.27
CA GLY A 549 23.86 -3.79 -17.59
C GLY A 549 22.85 -3.49 -18.71
N ASN A 550 21.97 -2.47 -18.55
CA ASN A 550 21.09 -2.04 -19.65
C ASN A 550 21.12 -0.52 -19.80
#